data_d8af9c6f80e4c2a1c17674c81906db09
#
_entry.id   d8af9c6f80e4c2a1c17674c81906db09
#
_cell.length_a   1.000
_cell.length_b   1.000
_cell.length_c   1.000
_cell.angle_alpha   90.00
_cell.angle_beta   90.00
_cell.angle_gamma   90.00
#
_symmetry.space_group_name_H-M   'P 1'
#
loop_
_entity.id
_entity.type
_entity.pdbx_description
1 polymer ?
#
loop_
_entity_poly.entity_id
_entity_poly.type
_entity_poly.pdbx_seq_one_letter_code
_entity_poly.pdbx_strand_id
1 'polypeptide(L)'
;ETKMFSTSSAHFGAEPNTNIDPVSLGLPGALPVVNAKGVEWAIKIGLALNCKIAESSRFARKNYFYPDQPKNFHISQYYEPIAYDGYLDVVLEDGTEWRVEIERAHMEEDTGKLTHLGSASGRITGATASLVDCNRAGIPLIEIVTKPIIGAGERAPEVAKAYVGALRELVKALGVSDARMDQGSMRCDAN
;
A
#
# COMPACT_ATOMS: atom_id res chain seq x y z
N GLU A 1 13.47 9.50 4.46
CA GLU A 1 12.64 8.82 3.44
C GLU A 1 11.97 9.84 2.54
N THR A 2 11.77 9.49 1.27
CA THR A 2 11.14 10.33 0.26
C THR A 2 9.96 9.61 -0.39
N LYS A 3 9.14 10.36 -1.10
CA LYS A 3 8.01 9.84 -1.87
C LYS A 3 8.48 8.89 -2.97
N MET A 4 7.54 8.12 -3.55
CA MET A 4 7.85 7.09 -4.54
C MET A 4 8.38 7.67 -5.85
N PHE A 5 7.90 8.83 -6.26
CA PHE A 5 8.20 9.44 -7.56
C PHE A 5 8.78 10.86 -7.48
N SER A 6 9.15 11.30 -6.29
CA SER A 6 9.73 12.64 -6.05
C SER A 6 10.64 12.63 -4.83
N THR A 7 11.35 13.73 -4.63
CA THR A 7 12.26 13.92 -3.48
C THR A 7 11.60 14.55 -2.27
N SER A 8 10.28 14.81 -2.32
CA SER A 8 9.53 15.34 -1.18
C SER A 8 9.56 14.35 0.01
N SER A 9 9.54 14.91 1.22
CA SER A 9 9.57 14.09 2.44
C SER A 9 8.35 13.19 2.58
N ALA A 10 8.56 11.96 3.07
CA ALA A 10 7.52 11.02 3.47
C ALA A 10 7.30 11.01 4.99
N HIS A 11 7.81 12.03 5.71
CA HIS A 11 7.72 12.08 7.17
C HIS A 11 6.27 12.20 7.64
N PHE A 12 5.89 11.32 8.58
CA PHE A 12 4.58 11.35 9.22
C PHE A 12 4.49 12.46 10.28
N GLY A 13 3.33 13.10 10.40
CA GLY A 13 3.05 14.09 11.45
C GLY A 13 3.54 15.51 11.18
N ALA A 14 3.98 15.79 9.94
CA ALA A 14 4.23 17.17 9.52
C ALA A 14 2.92 17.98 9.41
N GLU A 15 3.02 19.31 9.49
CA GLU A 15 1.87 20.20 9.26
C GLU A 15 1.21 19.91 7.90
N PRO A 16 -0.13 19.92 7.82
CA PRO A 16 -0.84 19.57 6.59
C PRO A 16 -0.35 20.35 5.37
N ASN A 17 -0.21 19.65 4.26
CA ASN A 17 0.20 20.21 2.97
C ASN A 17 1.57 20.90 2.95
N THR A 18 2.51 20.49 3.80
CA THR A 18 3.90 21.00 3.81
C THR A 18 4.88 20.06 3.11
N ASN A 19 4.61 18.75 3.09
CA ASN A 19 5.39 17.73 2.36
C ASN A 19 4.82 17.52 0.96
N ILE A 20 4.80 18.56 0.15
CA ILE A 20 4.24 18.58 -1.19
C ILE A 20 5.28 19.09 -2.20
N ASP A 21 5.11 18.70 -3.45
CA ASP A 21 5.96 19.08 -4.57
C ASP A 21 5.16 19.06 -5.90
N PRO A 22 5.68 19.65 -6.99
CA PRO A 22 4.98 19.69 -8.26
C PRO A 22 4.58 18.31 -8.82
N VAL A 23 5.38 17.26 -8.55
CA VAL A 23 5.05 15.89 -9.02
C VAL A 23 3.89 15.32 -8.24
N SER A 24 3.92 15.37 -6.91
CA SER A 24 2.85 14.82 -6.06
C SER A 24 1.53 15.57 -6.22
N LEU A 25 1.59 16.86 -6.58
CA LEU A 25 0.40 17.67 -6.88
C LEU A 25 -0.08 17.56 -8.33
N GLY A 26 0.67 16.90 -9.20
CA GLY A 26 0.32 16.73 -10.61
C GLY A 26 0.37 18.02 -11.42
N LEU A 27 1.29 18.93 -11.10
CA LEU A 27 1.41 20.19 -11.85
C LEU A 27 1.86 19.94 -13.28
N PRO A 28 1.39 20.74 -14.25
CA PRO A 28 1.76 20.59 -15.65
C PRO A 28 3.26 20.61 -15.87
N GLY A 29 3.78 19.63 -16.63
CA GLY A 29 5.20 19.53 -16.95
C GLY A 29 6.07 18.84 -15.89
N ALA A 30 5.56 18.57 -14.70
CA ALA A 30 6.27 17.80 -13.68
C ALA A 30 6.23 16.30 -14.03
N LEU A 31 7.41 15.67 -14.08
CA LEU A 31 7.55 14.26 -14.44
C LEU A 31 8.03 13.43 -13.24
N PRO A 32 7.48 12.23 -13.03
CA PRO A 32 7.88 11.34 -11.96
C PRO A 32 9.26 10.73 -12.23
N VAL A 33 10.03 10.53 -11.14
CA VAL A 33 11.28 9.75 -11.16
C VAL A 33 11.20 8.71 -10.05
N VAL A 34 11.39 7.43 -10.41
CA VAL A 34 11.22 6.32 -9.47
C VAL A 34 12.27 6.35 -8.37
N ASN A 35 11.83 6.18 -7.13
CA ASN A 35 12.69 6.02 -5.97
C ASN A 35 13.31 4.60 -5.97
N ALA A 36 14.62 4.51 -6.21
CA ALA A 36 15.35 3.24 -6.27
C ALA A 36 15.23 2.43 -4.97
N LYS A 37 15.15 3.09 -3.80
CA LYS A 37 14.99 2.42 -2.52
C LYS A 37 13.63 1.73 -2.39
N GLY A 38 12.57 2.34 -2.94
CA GLY A 38 11.25 1.72 -3.02
C GLY A 38 11.28 0.43 -3.85
N VAL A 39 11.98 0.43 -4.98
CA VAL A 39 12.18 -0.77 -5.81
C VAL A 39 12.93 -1.87 -5.05
N GLU A 40 14.03 -1.52 -4.39
CA GLU A 40 14.80 -2.47 -3.56
C GLU A 40 13.92 -3.12 -2.48
N TRP A 41 13.11 -2.32 -1.80
CA TRP A 41 12.23 -2.81 -0.74
C TRP A 41 11.10 -3.69 -1.29
N ALA A 42 10.54 -3.34 -2.43
CA ALA A 42 9.53 -4.17 -3.10
C ALA A 42 10.09 -5.55 -3.48
N ILE A 43 11.33 -5.61 -3.98
CA ILE A 43 12.04 -6.88 -4.28
C ILE A 43 12.26 -7.67 -2.98
N LYS A 44 12.72 -7.03 -1.90
CA LYS A 44 12.90 -7.70 -0.60
C LYS A 44 11.60 -8.34 -0.09
N ILE A 45 10.49 -7.61 -0.17
CA ILE A 45 9.17 -8.12 0.21
C ILE A 45 8.77 -9.30 -0.69
N GLY A 46 8.92 -9.16 -2.01
CA GLY A 46 8.61 -10.24 -2.95
C GLY A 46 9.40 -11.52 -2.66
N LEU A 47 10.69 -11.42 -2.42
CA LEU A 47 11.54 -12.57 -2.07
C LEU A 47 11.13 -13.22 -0.74
N ALA A 48 10.82 -12.42 0.28
CA ALA A 48 10.38 -12.90 1.58
C ALA A 48 9.00 -13.57 1.55
N LEU A 49 8.18 -13.22 0.55
CA LEU A 49 6.88 -13.83 0.26
C LEU A 49 7.00 -15.00 -0.73
N ASN A 50 8.20 -15.53 -0.96
CA ASN A 50 8.45 -16.62 -1.90
C ASN A 50 7.95 -16.34 -3.33
N CYS A 51 7.84 -15.08 -3.73
CA CYS A 51 7.42 -14.68 -5.06
C CYS A 51 8.56 -14.85 -6.08
N LYS A 52 8.18 -15.06 -7.33
CA LYS A 52 9.04 -14.82 -8.47
C LYS A 52 9.21 -13.32 -8.66
N ILE A 53 10.42 -12.87 -8.96
CA ILE A 53 10.69 -11.46 -9.27
C ILE A 53 10.75 -11.29 -10.79
N ALA A 54 10.01 -10.30 -11.29
CA ALA A 54 9.99 -9.99 -12.72
C ALA A 54 11.35 -9.45 -13.18
N GLU A 55 11.86 -9.93 -14.33
CA GLU A 55 13.09 -9.40 -14.96
C GLU A 55 12.89 -7.97 -15.46
N SER A 56 11.66 -7.63 -15.85
CA SER A 56 11.24 -6.28 -16.22
C SER A 56 9.83 -6.01 -15.70
N SER A 57 9.57 -4.77 -15.38
CA SER A 57 8.26 -4.33 -14.88
C SER A 57 7.96 -2.95 -15.44
N ARG A 58 6.69 -2.62 -15.55
CA ARG A 58 6.26 -1.34 -16.12
C ARG A 58 5.20 -0.71 -15.23
N PHE A 59 5.32 0.60 -15.03
CA PHE A 59 4.27 1.38 -14.40
C PHE A 59 3.19 1.77 -15.42
N ALA A 60 1.96 1.69 -14.98
CA ALA A 60 0.77 2.14 -15.70
C ALA A 60 0.04 3.23 -14.91
N ARG A 61 -0.87 3.94 -15.56
CA ARG A 61 -1.73 4.92 -14.90
C ARG A 61 -3.10 4.30 -14.65
N LYS A 62 -3.51 4.29 -13.37
CA LYS A 62 -4.87 3.97 -12.94
C LYS A 62 -5.62 5.27 -12.74
N ASN A 63 -6.48 5.64 -13.67
CA ASN A 63 -7.24 6.88 -13.61
C ASN A 63 -8.25 6.84 -12.46
N TYR A 64 -8.24 7.89 -11.66
CA TYR A 64 -9.06 8.01 -10.46
C TYR A 64 -9.28 9.49 -10.12
N PHE A 65 -10.51 9.95 -10.27
CA PHE A 65 -10.89 11.35 -10.07
C PHE A 65 -11.56 11.52 -8.70
N TYR A 66 -10.76 11.92 -7.72
CA TYR A 66 -11.24 12.16 -6.37
C TYR A 66 -10.37 13.24 -5.68
N PRO A 67 -10.89 13.97 -4.68
CA PRO A 67 -10.16 15.08 -4.05
C PRO A 67 -8.80 14.71 -3.44
N ASP A 68 -8.61 13.46 -3.00
CA ASP A 68 -7.35 12.96 -2.44
C ASP A 68 -6.32 12.56 -3.50
N GLN A 69 -6.70 12.64 -4.79
CA GLN A 69 -5.84 12.29 -5.91
C GLN A 69 -5.55 13.52 -6.80
N PRO A 70 -4.59 14.35 -6.42
CA PRO A 70 -4.34 15.63 -7.11
C PRO A 70 -3.89 15.46 -8.56
N LYS A 71 -3.28 14.32 -8.92
CA LYS A 71 -2.88 13.98 -10.30
C LYS A 71 -4.03 13.44 -11.15
N ASN A 72 -5.17 13.08 -10.55
CA ASN A 72 -6.27 12.34 -11.17
C ASN A 72 -5.91 10.92 -11.66
N PHE A 73 -4.75 10.39 -11.26
CA PHE A 73 -4.34 9.00 -11.51
C PHE A 73 -3.37 8.53 -10.44
N HIS A 74 -3.34 7.22 -10.22
CA HIS A 74 -2.25 6.53 -9.53
C HIS A 74 -1.24 6.01 -10.53
N ILE A 75 0.02 5.98 -10.15
CA ILE A 75 1.04 5.19 -10.81
C ILE A 75 1.07 3.83 -10.13
N SER A 76 0.88 2.76 -10.88
CA SER A 76 0.72 1.39 -10.39
C SER A 76 1.42 0.39 -11.32
N GLN A 77 1.75 -0.79 -10.79
CA GLN A 77 2.27 -1.91 -11.58
C GLN A 77 1.25 -3.06 -11.68
N TYR A 78 -0.02 -2.78 -11.60
CA TYR A 78 -1.09 -3.78 -11.58
C TYR A 78 -0.98 -4.83 -12.69
N TYR A 79 -0.65 -4.42 -13.92
CA TYR A 79 -0.58 -5.31 -15.08
C TYR A 79 0.77 -6.02 -15.24
N GLU A 80 1.85 -5.41 -14.80
CA GLU A 80 3.22 -5.94 -14.88
C GLU A 80 3.88 -5.83 -13.50
N PRO A 81 3.42 -6.64 -12.51
CA PRO A 81 3.89 -6.54 -11.13
C PRO A 81 5.36 -6.92 -11.00
N ILE A 82 6.05 -6.30 -10.04
CA ILE A 82 7.45 -6.63 -9.76
C ILE A 82 7.62 -8.02 -9.14
N ALA A 83 6.59 -8.52 -8.44
CA ALA A 83 6.62 -9.84 -7.81
C ALA A 83 5.27 -10.56 -7.98
N TYR A 84 5.30 -11.87 -8.20
CA TYR A 84 4.12 -12.68 -8.49
C TYR A 84 4.32 -14.15 -8.10
N ASP A 85 3.22 -14.90 -8.03
CA ASP A 85 3.20 -16.35 -7.74
C ASP A 85 4.00 -16.71 -6.48
N GLY A 86 3.64 -16.11 -5.36
CA GLY A 86 4.27 -16.36 -4.06
C GLY A 86 3.35 -17.07 -3.10
N TYR A 87 3.83 -17.18 -1.86
CA TYR A 87 3.04 -17.70 -0.74
C TYR A 87 3.63 -17.28 0.60
N LEU A 88 2.80 -17.32 1.64
CA LEU A 88 3.21 -17.20 3.02
C LEU A 88 2.56 -18.34 3.82
N ASP A 89 3.37 -19.14 4.49
CA ASP A 89 2.89 -20.18 5.41
C ASP A 89 2.63 -19.55 6.77
N VAL A 90 1.47 -19.85 7.35
CA VAL A 90 1.05 -19.35 8.66
C VAL A 90 0.62 -20.50 9.55
N VAL A 91 0.74 -20.30 10.86
CA VAL A 91 0.31 -21.30 11.87
C VAL A 91 -0.84 -20.70 12.65
N LEU A 92 -1.94 -21.42 12.72
CA LEU A 92 -3.13 -21.04 13.46
C LEU A 92 -2.96 -21.30 14.97
N GLU A 93 -3.87 -20.81 15.79
CA GLU A 93 -3.79 -20.94 17.27
C GLU A 93 -3.80 -22.41 17.74
N ASP A 94 -4.41 -23.29 16.99
CA ASP A 94 -4.43 -24.75 17.27
C ASP A 94 -3.23 -25.51 16.71
N GLY A 95 -2.25 -24.84 16.11
CA GLY A 95 -1.06 -25.42 15.50
C GLY A 95 -1.27 -25.89 14.05
N THR A 96 -2.45 -25.70 13.46
CA THR A 96 -2.67 -26.03 12.05
C THR A 96 -1.86 -25.10 11.15
N GLU A 97 -1.12 -25.68 10.22
CA GLU A 97 -0.40 -24.93 9.19
C GLU A 97 -1.33 -24.62 8.02
N TRP A 98 -1.22 -23.41 7.49
CA TRP A 98 -1.99 -22.96 6.34
C TRP A 98 -1.12 -22.17 5.37
N ARG A 99 -1.18 -22.52 4.09
CA ARG A 99 -0.51 -21.77 3.02
C ARG A 99 -1.46 -20.76 2.41
N VAL A 100 -1.11 -19.47 2.50
CA VAL A 100 -1.80 -18.39 1.80
C VAL A 100 -1.03 -18.07 0.53
N GLU A 101 -1.63 -18.38 -0.63
CA GLU A 101 -1.02 -18.08 -1.91
C GLU A 101 -1.14 -16.60 -2.25
N ILE A 102 -0.08 -16.05 -2.83
CA ILE A 102 0.00 -14.66 -3.25
C ILE A 102 -0.02 -14.62 -4.79
N GLU A 103 -0.97 -13.87 -5.32
CA GLU A 103 -1.07 -13.67 -6.77
C GLU A 103 0.03 -12.72 -7.24
N ARG A 104 0.16 -11.56 -6.57
CA ARG A 104 1.16 -10.55 -6.90
C ARG A 104 1.46 -9.63 -5.73
N ALA A 105 2.61 -8.98 -5.81
CA ALA A 105 2.95 -7.79 -5.03
C ALA A 105 3.48 -6.73 -6.00
N HIS A 106 2.89 -5.54 -5.98
CA HIS A 106 3.22 -4.47 -6.92
C HIS A 106 3.31 -3.11 -6.24
N MET A 107 4.17 -2.27 -6.80
CA MET A 107 4.38 -0.92 -6.28
C MET A 107 3.27 0.02 -6.73
N GLU A 108 2.87 0.87 -5.82
CA GLU A 108 1.96 2.00 -6.02
C GLU A 108 2.46 3.24 -5.27
N GLU A 109 1.70 4.29 -5.35
CA GLU A 109 1.82 5.47 -4.49
C GLU A 109 0.52 5.68 -3.71
N ASP A 110 0.61 6.20 -2.49
CA ASP A 110 -0.57 6.48 -1.68
C ASP A 110 -1.27 7.78 -2.15
N THR A 111 -2.56 7.90 -1.81
CA THR A 111 -3.36 9.12 -2.00
C THR A 111 -3.19 10.09 -0.86
N GLY A 112 -3.71 11.30 -1.01
CA GLY A 112 -3.89 12.25 0.09
C GLY A 112 -4.81 11.69 1.18
N LYS A 113 -4.84 12.37 2.31
CA LYS A 113 -5.72 12.05 3.43
C LYS A 113 -6.95 12.94 3.39
N LEU A 114 -8.14 12.34 3.49
CA LEU A 114 -9.39 13.06 3.69
C LEU A 114 -9.81 13.01 5.15
N THR A 115 -10.20 14.16 5.70
CA THR A 115 -10.80 14.25 7.03
C THR A 115 -12.18 14.89 6.89
N HIS A 116 -13.23 14.13 7.24
CA HIS A 116 -14.62 14.54 7.11
C HIS A 116 -15.10 15.21 8.39
N LEU A 117 -15.41 16.51 8.32
CA LEU A 117 -15.87 17.30 9.45
C LEU A 117 -17.38 17.15 9.66
N GLY A 118 -17.80 17.10 10.94
CA GLY A 118 -19.21 17.02 11.30
C GLY A 118 -19.85 15.63 11.15
N SER A 119 -19.11 14.63 10.72
CA SER A 119 -19.60 13.26 10.62
C SER A 119 -19.25 12.46 11.88
N ALA A 120 -20.26 11.89 12.54
CA ALA A 120 -20.05 11.04 13.72
C ALA A 120 -19.36 9.71 13.39
N SER A 121 -19.48 9.24 12.13
CA SER A 121 -18.86 7.98 11.66
C SER A 121 -17.50 8.16 11.02
N GLY A 122 -17.02 9.40 10.84
CA GLY A 122 -15.81 9.72 10.07
C GLY A 122 -15.97 9.50 8.56
N ARG A 123 -17.16 9.14 8.08
CA ARG A 123 -17.46 8.93 6.66
C ARG A 123 -17.96 10.23 6.02
N ILE A 124 -17.92 10.29 4.67
CA ILE A 124 -18.41 11.45 3.92
C ILE A 124 -19.92 11.70 4.13
N THR A 125 -20.69 10.65 4.40
CA THR A 125 -22.12 10.76 4.68
C THR A 125 -22.35 11.55 5.98
N GLY A 126 -23.07 12.66 5.86
CA GLY A 126 -23.33 13.56 6.98
C GLY A 126 -22.22 14.56 7.29
N ALA A 127 -21.14 14.56 6.52
CA ALA A 127 -20.09 15.56 6.66
C ALA A 127 -20.53 16.92 6.12
N THR A 128 -20.14 18.00 6.81
CA THR A 128 -20.40 19.38 6.38
C THR A 128 -19.27 19.91 5.49
N ALA A 129 -18.06 19.35 5.63
CA ALA A 129 -16.89 19.66 4.82
C ALA A 129 -15.88 18.53 4.88
N SER A 130 -14.94 18.53 3.93
CA SER A 130 -13.80 17.61 3.94
C SER A 130 -12.50 18.39 3.77
N LEU A 131 -11.55 18.14 4.66
CA LEU A 131 -10.19 18.67 4.55
C LEU A 131 -9.34 17.68 3.76
N VAL A 132 -8.50 18.20 2.87
CA VAL A 132 -7.57 17.40 2.06
C VAL A 132 -6.14 17.72 2.50
N ASP A 133 -5.41 16.68 2.92
CA ASP A 133 -3.99 16.77 3.23
C ASP A 133 -3.20 15.91 2.24
N CYS A 134 -2.41 16.57 1.40
CA CYS A 134 -1.61 15.94 0.35
C CYS A 134 -0.21 15.48 0.85
N ASN A 135 0.11 15.61 2.13
CA ASN A 135 1.38 15.10 2.67
C ASN A 135 1.55 13.60 2.39
N ARG A 136 0.46 12.83 2.49
CA ARG A 136 0.49 11.40 2.20
C ARG A 136 0.54 11.08 0.71
N ALA A 137 0.03 11.96 -0.17
CA ALA A 137 0.01 11.72 -1.61
C ALA A 137 1.42 11.48 -2.15
N GLY A 138 1.63 10.33 -2.81
CA GLY A 138 2.91 9.94 -3.37
C GLY A 138 3.83 9.15 -2.41
N ILE A 139 3.43 8.88 -1.16
CA ILE A 139 4.19 7.98 -0.28
C ILE A 139 4.26 6.59 -0.91
N PRO A 140 5.45 5.91 -0.87
CA PRO A 140 5.60 4.58 -1.41
C PRO A 140 4.60 3.59 -0.79
N LEU A 141 3.91 2.85 -1.62
CA LEU A 141 2.96 1.82 -1.24
C LEU A 141 3.27 0.54 -2.00
N ILE A 142 3.13 -0.61 -1.35
CA ILE A 142 3.11 -1.92 -1.99
C ILE A 142 1.75 -2.57 -1.71
N GLU A 143 1.09 -3.01 -2.76
CA GLU A 143 -0.14 -3.79 -2.67
C GLU A 143 0.20 -5.27 -2.83
N ILE A 144 -0.15 -6.08 -1.83
CA ILE A 144 0.03 -7.52 -1.82
C ILE A 144 -1.34 -8.16 -1.96
N VAL A 145 -1.57 -8.84 -3.06
CA VAL A 145 -2.85 -9.48 -3.39
C VAL A 145 -2.72 -10.97 -3.23
N THR A 146 -3.54 -11.54 -2.37
CA THR A 146 -3.63 -13.00 -2.21
C THR A 146 -4.56 -13.61 -3.24
N LYS A 147 -4.35 -14.89 -3.55
CA LYS A 147 -5.39 -15.68 -4.19
C LYS A 147 -6.51 -15.97 -3.18
N PRO A 148 -7.72 -16.32 -3.63
CA PRO A 148 -8.79 -16.72 -2.72
C PRO A 148 -8.35 -17.86 -1.79
N ILE A 149 -8.67 -17.75 -0.50
CA ILE A 149 -8.37 -18.78 0.50
C ILE A 149 -9.45 -19.88 0.39
N ILE A 150 -9.21 -20.84 -0.48
CA ILE A 150 -10.16 -21.93 -0.76
C ILE A 150 -10.03 -23.02 0.29
N GLY A 151 -11.18 -23.55 0.75
CA GLY A 151 -11.23 -24.66 1.71
C GLY A 151 -11.16 -24.26 3.18
N ALA A 152 -10.95 -23.00 3.50
CA ALA A 152 -10.93 -22.54 4.89
C ALA A 152 -12.33 -22.52 5.53
N GLY A 153 -13.40 -22.34 4.73
CA GLY A 153 -14.77 -22.31 5.24
C GLY A 153 -14.92 -21.29 6.38
N GLU A 154 -15.49 -21.73 7.51
CA GLU A 154 -15.69 -20.89 8.70
C GLU A 154 -14.36 -20.45 9.36
N ARG A 155 -13.25 -21.07 9.03
CA ARG A 155 -11.91 -20.69 9.53
C ARG A 155 -11.26 -19.57 8.72
N ALA A 156 -11.87 -19.11 7.62
CA ALA A 156 -11.28 -18.06 6.78
C ALA A 156 -10.90 -16.79 7.57
N PRO A 157 -11.71 -16.27 8.52
CA PRO A 157 -11.30 -15.14 9.35
C PRO A 157 -10.07 -15.41 10.22
N GLU A 158 -9.92 -16.62 10.75
CA GLU A 158 -8.76 -17.03 11.55
C GLU A 158 -7.48 -17.06 10.69
N VAL A 159 -7.57 -17.65 9.50
CA VAL A 159 -6.48 -17.70 8.52
C VAL A 159 -6.07 -16.28 8.10
N ALA A 160 -7.05 -15.43 7.80
CA ALA A 160 -6.79 -14.04 7.43
C ALA A 160 -6.10 -13.27 8.57
N LYS A 161 -6.54 -13.43 9.82
CA LYS A 161 -5.90 -12.83 11.00
C LYS A 161 -4.45 -13.29 11.15
N ALA A 162 -4.20 -14.61 11.03
CA ALA A 162 -2.86 -15.18 11.12
C ALA A 162 -1.96 -14.66 9.99
N TYR A 163 -2.47 -14.58 8.76
CA TYR A 163 -1.76 -14.05 7.62
C TYR A 163 -1.35 -12.59 7.81
N VAL A 164 -2.29 -11.72 8.18
CA VAL A 164 -2.01 -10.30 8.41
C VAL A 164 -1.00 -10.10 9.54
N GLY A 165 -1.11 -10.90 10.61
CA GLY A 165 -0.15 -10.92 11.71
C GLY A 165 1.26 -11.29 11.27
N ALA A 166 1.38 -12.40 10.52
CA ALA A 166 2.66 -12.86 9.99
C ALA A 166 3.28 -11.86 9.02
N LEU A 167 2.47 -11.29 8.11
CA LEU A 167 2.90 -10.27 7.17
C LEU A 167 3.42 -9.01 7.90
N ARG A 168 2.71 -8.57 8.93
CA ARG A 168 3.12 -7.44 9.76
C ARG A 168 4.51 -7.65 10.38
N GLU A 169 4.74 -8.78 10.99
CA GLU A 169 6.04 -9.10 11.59
C GLU A 169 7.13 -9.26 10.52
N LEU A 170 6.80 -9.82 9.36
CA LEU A 170 7.70 -9.94 8.22
C LEU A 170 8.23 -8.58 7.75
N VAL A 171 7.34 -7.63 7.44
CA VAL A 171 7.75 -6.32 6.90
C VAL A 171 8.51 -5.49 7.94
N LYS A 172 8.22 -5.66 9.23
CA LYS A 172 9.00 -5.07 10.33
C LYS A 172 10.39 -5.68 10.41
N ALA A 173 10.50 -6.99 10.36
CA ALA A 173 11.79 -7.70 10.41
C ALA A 173 12.69 -7.34 9.22
N LEU A 174 12.11 -7.13 8.04
CA LEU A 174 12.83 -6.66 6.85
C LEU A 174 13.26 -5.18 6.93
N GLY A 175 12.72 -4.42 7.89
CA GLY A 175 12.97 -2.98 8.03
C GLY A 175 12.41 -2.14 6.88
N VAL A 176 11.36 -2.63 6.21
CA VAL A 176 10.73 -1.94 5.06
C VAL A 176 9.46 -1.18 5.44
N SER A 177 8.89 -1.47 6.60
CA SER A 177 7.73 -0.75 7.16
C SER A 177 7.72 -0.89 8.69
N ASP A 178 7.20 0.11 9.38
CA ASP A 178 6.87 0.04 10.80
C ASP A 178 5.54 -0.70 11.06
N ALA A 179 4.77 -0.95 10.00
CA ALA A 179 3.49 -1.64 10.01
C ALA A 179 2.49 -1.11 11.07
N ARG A 180 2.45 0.22 11.23
CA ARG A 180 1.58 0.92 12.17
C ARG A 180 0.20 1.17 11.55
N MET A 181 -0.77 0.39 11.98
CA MET A 181 -2.15 0.50 11.49
C MET A 181 -2.80 1.83 11.90
N ASP A 182 -2.47 2.35 13.09
CA ASP A 182 -2.94 3.63 13.60
C ASP A 182 -2.47 4.83 12.77
N GLN A 183 -1.33 4.71 12.08
CA GLN A 183 -0.79 5.72 11.17
C GLN A 183 -1.11 5.43 9.70
N GLY A 184 -1.76 4.31 9.40
CA GLY A 184 -2.09 3.89 8.05
C GLY A 184 -0.92 3.30 7.26
N SER A 185 0.20 2.97 7.93
CA SER A 185 1.35 2.29 7.28
C SER A 185 1.05 0.85 6.88
N MET A 186 -0.02 0.27 7.39
CA MET A 186 -0.54 -1.03 6.98
C MET A 186 -2.06 -0.99 6.97
N ARG A 187 -2.65 -1.45 5.88
CA ARG A 187 -4.10 -1.58 5.68
C ARG A 187 -4.40 -2.97 5.13
N CYS A 188 -5.57 -3.50 5.42
CA CYS A 188 -6.01 -4.79 4.91
C CYS A 188 -7.50 -4.71 4.57
N ASP A 189 -7.83 -5.06 3.35
CA ASP A 189 -9.19 -5.22 2.88
C ASP A 189 -9.47 -6.72 2.72
N ALA A 190 -10.53 -7.20 3.35
CA ALA A 190 -10.99 -8.60 3.24
C ALA A 190 -12.27 -8.65 2.40
N ASN A 191 -12.24 -9.45 1.34
CA ASN A 191 -13.35 -9.69 0.41
C ASN A 191 -13.75 -11.17 0.40
#